data_653eaebc0e123f0db7b6bb12897fd885
#
_entry.id   653eaebc0e123f0db7b6bb12897fd885
#
_cell.length_a   1.000
_cell.length_b   1.000
_cell.length_c   1.000
_cell.angle_alpha   90.00
_cell.angle_beta   90.00
_cell.angle_gamma   90.00
#
_symmetry.space_group_name_H-M   'P 1'
#
loop_
_entity.id
_entity.type
_entity.pdbx_description
1 polymer ?
#
loop_
_entity_poly.entity_id
_entity_poly.type
_entity_poly.pdbx_seq_one_letter_code
_entity_poly.pdbx_strand_id
1 'polypeptide(L)'
;MVSTFKLSSLRQRRLPDSTMKVNASQPQDEDLESLICEGDFKAWFTIVGLIFIFFIMLTCLFGNSLVCVAGIKFSYLQSYSENFILSLALSDIMVAVTVLPFDAVYWIAFPRWPLGGIACNLWNSLFFLFLTASVLNLMSISIDRFLAVVYPLRYNAWMTPTLNKFMIASVWVYSFIIAVLIFFLLEQPEDGVYGFDLHPVFHGFLIIGNVIFPFCVMIGLYYKIYRIAKGHARRSLLVMSSTVDSSSSAGKVSGRKFARELKLAKTLGIVVLCFVICWLPFEIINIMILVDEGVANCNVEIADTVTCWLAYMHCSLNPVVYALSSPEYRRAFKKLLLIKMQGSADVEAVGLNSQSNTAENVAKSASYRSDQSATVTDN
;
A
#
# COMPACT_ATOMS: atom_id res chain seq x y z
N MET A 1 -3.55 -16.10 3.52
CA MET A 1 -2.42 -16.11 4.45
C MET A 1 -2.73 -16.80 5.77
N VAL A 2 -3.82 -16.50 6.45
CA VAL A 2 -4.17 -17.05 7.77
C VAL A 2 -4.99 -18.33 7.68
N SER A 3 -5.73 -18.55 6.62
CA SER A 3 -6.58 -19.74 6.43
C SER A 3 -5.81 -21.07 6.30
N THR A 4 -4.56 -21.01 5.86
CA THR A 4 -3.68 -22.19 5.86
C THR A 4 -3.13 -22.55 7.23
N PHE A 5 -3.30 -21.68 8.21
CA PHE A 5 -2.86 -21.88 9.62
C PHE A 5 -3.39 -23.17 10.26
N LYS A 6 -4.43 -23.79 9.67
CA LYS A 6 -5.22 -24.76 10.40
C LYS A 6 -5.30 -26.17 9.89
N LEU A 7 -4.99 -26.39 8.64
CA LEU A 7 -5.04 -27.76 8.11
C LEU A 7 -4.05 -28.68 8.82
N SER A 8 -2.92 -28.17 9.26
CA SER A 8 -1.92 -28.93 10.04
C SER A 8 -2.37 -29.24 11.48
N SER A 9 -2.98 -28.26 12.18
CA SER A 9 -3.39 -28.44 13.58
C SER A 9 -4.66 -29.29 13.74
N LEU A 10 -5.60 -29.23 12.79
CA LEU A 10 -6.79 -30.09 12.76
C LEU A 10 -6.42 -31.55 12.48
N ARG A 11 -5.37 -31.79 11.73
CA ARG A 11 -4.85 -33.14 11.46
C ARG A 11 -4.22 -33.77 12.70
N GLN A 12 -3.48 -33.02 13.49
CA GLN A 12 -2.81 -33.50 14.70
C GLN A 12 -3.80 -33.84 15.84
N ARG A 13 -4.96 -33.18 15.90
CA ARG A 13 -5.99 -33.44 16.94
C ARG A 13 -6.98 -34.56 16.59
N ARG A 14 -7.02 -35.05 15.35
CA ARG A 14 -7.91 -36.17 14.92
C ARG A 14 -7.25 -37.52 14.95
N LEU A 15 -6.02 -37.68 15.43
CA LEU A 15 -5.47 -38.97 15.72
C LEU A 15 -5.99 -39.43 17.09
N PRO A 16 -6.98 -40.35 17.15
CA PRO A 16 -7.30 -41.00 18.41
C PRO A 16 -6.12 -41.87 18.80
N ASP A 17 -5.77 -41.74 20.06
CA ASP A 17 -4.77 -42.56 20.73
C ASP A 17 -5.06 -44.06 20.47
N SER A 18 -4.07 -44.73 19.89
CA SER A 18 -3.78 -46.15 19.94
C SER A 18 -4.80 -47.20 19.43
N THR A 19 -4.24 -48.12 18.66
CA THR A 19 -4.67 -49.51 18.47
C THR A 19 -5.81 -49.84 17.50
N MET A 20 -5.71 -49.36 16.23
CA MET A 20 -6.25 -50.14 15.12
C MET A 20 -5.28 -50.12 13.95
N LYS A 21 -4.73 -51.31 13.65
CA LYS A 21 -4.06 -51.57 12.37
C LYS A 21 -5.11 -51.44 11.27
N VAL A 22 -5.12 -50.30 10.58
CA VAL A 22 -5.90 -50.11 9.36
C VAL A 22 -4.93 -50.09 8.20
N ASN A 23 -5.20 -50.93 7.20
CA ASN A 23 -4.46 -51.06 5.94
C ASN A 23 -4.15 -49.69 5.32
N ALA A 24 -2.89 -49.52 4.97
CA ALA A 24 -2.39 -48.36 4.24
C ALA A 24 -2.89 -48.38 2.80
N SER A 25 -4.08 -47.86 2.56
CA SER A 25 -4.53 -47.37 1.25
C SER A 25 -4.80 -45.89 1.42
N GLN A 26 -4.08 -45.06 0.67
CA GLN A 26 -4.07 -43.61 0.70
C GLN A 26 -5.49 -43.01 0.79
N PRO A 27 -5.92 -42.47 1.92
CA PRO A 27 -7.11 -41.64 2.02
C PRO A 27 -6.70 -40.20 2.37
N GLN A 28 -6.01 -39.48 1.50
CA GLN A 28 -5.41 -38.21 1.90
C GLN A 28 -5.75 -37.04 0.99
N ASP A 29 -6.22 -37.29 -0.22
CA ASP A 29 -6.58 -36.20 -1.13
C ASP A 29 -8.09 -35.84 -1.01
N GLU A 30 -8.97 -36.80 -0.67
CA GLU A 30 -10.42 -36.56 -0.52
C GLU A 30 -10.78 -35.72 0.74
N ASP A 31 -10.04 -35.89 1.83
CA ASP A 31 -10.29 -35.11 3.07
C ASP A 31 -9.81 -33.66 2.95
N LEU A 32 -8.82 -33.38 2.13
CA LEU A 32 -8.33 -32.03 1.86
C LEU A 32 -9.25 -31.29 0.88
N GLU A 33 -9.81 -31.99 -0.10
CA GLU A 33 -10.77 -31.42 -1.05
C GLU A 33 -12.14 -31.10 -0.39
N SER A 34 -12.56 -31.88 0.63
CA SER A 34 -13.81 -31.61 1.36
C SER A 34 -13.75 -30.39 2.29
N LEU A 35 -12.55 -29.93 2.63
CA LEU A 35 -12.33 -28.68 3.39
C LEU A 35 -12.24 -27.43 2.49
N ILE A 36 -12.15 -27.64 1.17
CA ILE A 36 -12.08 -26.57 0.19
C ILE A 36 -13.43 -26.49 -0.52
N CYS A 37 -14.03 -25.31 -0.52
CA CYS A 37 -15.31 -25.05 -1.20
C CYS A 37 -15.34 -25.64 -2.63
N GLU A 38 -16.44 -26.29 -3.02
CA GLU A 38 -16.62 -27.08 -4.24
C GLU A 38 -16.03 -26.48 -5.54
N GLY A 39 -15.50 -27.34 -6.41
CA GLY A 39 -14.61 -27.08 -7.54
C GLY A 39 -14.91 -25.88 -8.47
N ASP A 40 -16.16 -25.65 -8.89
CA ASP A 40 -16.48 -24.57 -9.83
C ASP A 40 -16.43 -23.18 -9.18
N PHE A 41 -16.80 -23.07 -7.90
CA PHE A 41 -16.71 -21.83 -7.14
C PHE A 41 -15.25 -21.41 -6.95
N LYS A 42 -14.36 -22.36 -6.71
CA LYS A 42 -12.92 -22.12 -6.53
C LYS A 42 -12.29 -21.51 -7.79
N ALA A 43 -12.57 -22.02 -8.97
CA ALA A 43 -12.01 -21.50 -10.23
C ALA A 43 -12.42 -20.04 -10.47
N TRP A 44 -13.68 -19.71 -10.32
CA TRP A 44 -14.19 -18.35 -10.42
C TRP A 44 -13.56 -17.40 -9.40
N PHE A 45 -13.49 -17.84 -8.16
CA PHE A 45 -12.92 -17.04 -7.06
C PHE A 45 -11.44 -16.75 -7.30
N THR A 46 -10.67 -17.74 -7.75
CA THR A 46 -9.27 -17.56 -8.13
C THR A 46 -9.10 -16.55 -9.27
N ILE A 47 -9.89 -16.68 -10.35
CA ILE A 47 -9.81 -15.75 -11.49
C ILE A 47 -10.13 -14.32 -11.06
N VAL A 48 -11.21 -14.12 -10.29
CA VAL A 48 -11.58 -12.80 -9.77
C VAL A 48 -10.47 -12.22 -8.88
N GLY A 49 -9.90 -13.05 -8.00
CA GLY A 49 -8.80 -12.66 -7.12
C GLY A 49 -7.55 -12.23 -7.89
N LEU A 50 -7.16 -13.00 -8.91
CA LEU A 50 -6.00 -12.67 -9.75
C LEU A 50 -6.21 -11.37 -10.53
N ILE A 51 -7.40 -11.14 -11.09
CA ILE A 51 -7.74 -9.88 -11.77
C ILE A 51 -7.64 -8.72 -10.77
N PHE A 52 -8.18 -8.91 -9.57
CA PHE A 52 -8.16 -7.89 -8.52
C PHE A 52 -6.74 -7.58 -8.03
N ILE A 53 -5.91 -8.59 -7.74
CA ILE A 53 -4.51 -8.45 -7.37
C ILE A 53 -3.74 -7.70 -8.45
N PHE A 54 -3.92 -8.07 -9.73
CA PHE A 54 -3.27 -7.41 -10.85
C PHE A 54 -3.68 -5.93 -10.95
N PHE A 55 -4.96 -5.63 -10.78
CA PHE A 55 -5.46 -4.25 -10.76
C PHE A 55 -4.87 -3.42 -9.61
N ILE A 56 -4.83 -3.98 -8.38
CA ILE A 56 -4.18 -3.33 -7.24
C ILE A 56 -2.70 -3.09 -7.51
N MET A 57 -2.00 -4.09 -8.04
CA MET A 57 -0.57 -3.98 -8.35
C MET A 57 -0.30 -2.81 -9.31
N LEU A 58 -1.05 -2.72 -10.42
CA LEU A 58 -0.89 -1.64 -11.39
C LEU A 58 -1.22 -0.27 -10.80
N THR A 59 -2.33 -0.14 -10.09
CA THR A 59 -2.77 1.15 -9.51
C THR A 59 -1.85 1.58 -8.36
N CYS A 60 -1.36 0.64 -7.57
CA CYS A 60 -0.39 0.89 -6.51
C CYS A 60 0.95 1.37 -7.08
N LEU A 61 1.52 0.65 -8.06
CA LEU A 61 2.79 1.02 -8.71
C LEU A 61 2.68 2.39 -9.38
N PHE A 62 1.65 2.60 -10.20
CA PHE A 62 1.47 3.87 -10.89
C PHE A 62 1.27 5.03 -9.92
N GLY A 63 0.34 4.89 -8.98
CA GLY A 63 -0.03 5.95 -8.05
C GLY A 63 1.10 6.35 -7.11
N ASN A 64 1.75 5.37 -6.47
CA ASN A 64 2.82 5.66 -5.51
C ASN A 64 4.11 6.10 -6.20
N SER A 65 4.42 5.62 -7.42
CA SER A 65 5.51 6.19 -8.24
C SER A 65 5.25 7.66 -8.56
N LEU A 66 4.01 8.03 -8.86
CA LEU A 66 3.64 9.42 -9.10
C LEU A 66 3.81 10.28 -7.84
N VAL A 67 3.47 9.75 -6.65
CA VAL A 67 3.71 10.41 -5.36
C VAL A 67 5.21 10.61 -5.13
N CYS A 68 6.03 9.59 -5.34
CA CYS A 68 7.48 9.67 -5.17
C CYS A 68 8.10 10.72 -6.11
N VAL A 69 7.77 10.68 -7.40
CA VAL A 69 8.28 11.65 -8.37
C VAL A 69 7.82 13.06 -8.04
N ALA A 70 6.57 13.24 -7.59
CA ALA A 70 6.05 14.55 -7.19
C ALA A 70 6.80 15.11 -5.99
N GLY A 71 6.99 14.32 -4.92
CA GLY A 71 7.67 14.74 -3.70
C GLY A 71 9.15 15.09 -3.93
N ILE A 72 9.83 14.36 -4.83
CA ILE A 72 11.24 14.63 -5.17
C ILE A 72 11.36 15.87 -6.08
N LYS A 73 10.48 16.01 -7.07
CA LYS A 73 10.61 17.03 -8.13
C LYS A 73 10.12 18.41 -7.69
N PHE A 74 9.12 18.50 -6.82
CA PHE A 74 8.48 19.77 -6.50
C PHE A 74 8.80 20.24 -5.07
N SER A 75 9.59 21.31 -4.95
CA SER A 75 10.03 21.88 -3.66
C SER A 75 8.88 22.31 -2.74
N TYR A 76 7.71 22.65 -3.29
CA TYR A 76 6.55 23.04 -2.46
C TYR A 76 5.88 21.84 -1.75
N LEU A 77 6.27 20.60 -2.09
CA LEU A 77 5.92 19.37 -1.38
C LEU A 77 7.00 18.92 -0.38
N GLN A 78 8.13 19.64 -0.27
CA GLN A 78 9.21 19.27 0.64
C GLN A 78 8.94 19.77 2.06
N SER A 79 8.34 18.89 2.87
CA SER A 79 8.11 19.10 4.30
C SER A 79 8.48 17.83 5.09
N TYR A 80 8.53 17.91 6.41
CA TYR A 80 8.79 16.73 7.24
C TYR A 80 7.74 15.64 7.05
N SER A 81 6.46 16.01 6.94
CA SER A 81 5.39 15.05 6.64
C SER A 81 5.56 14.37 5.29
N GLU A 82 6.05 15.10 4.30
CA GLU A 82 6.27 14.56 2.95
C GLU A 82 7.33 13.44 2.96
N ASN A 83 8.35 13.53 3.81
CA ASN A 83 9.33 12.46 3.95
C ASN A 83 8.67 11.16 4.44
N PHE A 84 7.71 11.23 5.37
CA PHE A 84 6.94 10.07 5.79
C PHE A 84 6.00 9.56 4.70
N ILE A 85 5.38 10.47 3.91
CA ILE A 85 4.55 10.10 2.76
C ILE A 85 5.38 9.40 1.69
N LEU A 86 6.61 9.87 1.43
CA LEU A 86 7.53 9.19 0.52
C LEU A 86 7.94 7.81 1.04
N SER A 87 8.21 7.69 2.34
CA SER A 87 8.52 6.41 3.00
C SER A 87 7.33 5.43 2.92
N LEU A 88 6.10 5.93 3.10
CA LEU A 88 4.87 5.15 2.93
C LEU A 88 4.67 4.72 1.47
N ALA A 89 4.85 5.63 0.51
CA ALA A 89 4.75 5.30 -0.90
C ALA A 89 5.79 4.26 -1.34
N LEU A 90 6.99 4.30 -0.75
CA LEU A 90 8.03 3.29 -0.99
C LEU A 90 7.60 1.92 -0.45
N SER A 91 7.07 1.83 0.78
CA SER A 91 6.56 0.55 1.33
C SER A 91 5.42 -0.01 0.48
N ASP A 92 4.50 0.84 -0.02
CA ASP A 92 3.41 0.42 -0.90
C ASP A 92 3.93 -0.12 -2.25
N ILE A 93 4.91 0.53 -2.86
CA ILE A 93 5.56 0.02 -4.09
C ILE A 93 6.21 -1.34 -3.82
N MET A 94 6.89 -1.49 -2.69
CA MET A 94 7.53 -2.76 -2.34
C MET A 94 6.51 -3.88 -2.10
N VAL A 95 5.34 -3.62 -1.51
CA VAL A 95 4.22 -4.58 -1.46
C VAL A 95 3.84 -5.04 -2.87
N ALA A 96 3.68 -4.08 -3.80
CA ALA A 96 3.24 -4.39 -5.15
C ALA A 96 4.25 -5.22 -5.96
N VAL A 97 5.56 -5.05 -5.73
CA VAL A 97 6.61 -5.77 -6.50
C VAL A 97 7.11 -7.04 -5.82
N THR A 98 6.91 -7.20 -4.52
CA THR A 98 7.44 -8.35 -3.77
C THR A 98 6.37 -9.23 -3.15
N VAL A 99 5.30 -8.66 -2.60
CA VAL A 99 4.27 -9.43 -1.87
C VAL A 99 3.17 -9.91 -2.81
N LEU A 100 2.59 -9.02 -3.61
CA LEU A 100 1.46 -9.36 -4.49
C LEU A 100 1.80 -10.41 -5.56
N PRO A 101 3.02 -10.47 -6.16
CA PRO A 101 3.38 -11.56 -7.05
C PRO A 101 3.40 -12.93 -6.37
N PHE A 102 3.89 -13.03 -5.13
CA PHE A 102 3.84 -14.27 -4.37
C PHE A 102 2.39 -14.66 -4.00
N ASP A 103 1.56 -13.66 -3.66
CA ASP A 103 0.14 -13.89 -3.41
C ASP A 103 -0.57 -14.44 -4.65
N ALA A 104 -0.26 -13.91 -5.84
CA ALA A 104 -0.79 -14.44 -7.10
C ALA A 104 -0.33 -15.89 -7.36
N VAL A 105 0.94 -16.22 -7.12
CA VAL A 105 1.46 -17.60 -7.23
C VAL A 105 0.73 -18.53 -6.27
N TYR A 106 0.49 -18.09 -5.03
CA TYR A 106 -0.29 -18.86 -4.05
C TYR A 106 -1.69 -19.20 -4.58
N TRP A 107 -2.42 -18.21 -5.13
CA TRP A 107 -3.77 -18.43 -5.64
C TRP A 107 -3.81 -19.34 -6.89
N ILE A 108 -2.81 -19.26 -7.76
CA ILE A 108 -2.70 -20.13 -8.94
C ILE A 108 -2.47 -21.58 -8.53
N ALA A 109 -1.63 -21.82 -7.53
CA ALA A 109 -1.21 -23.15 -7.12
C ALA A 109 -1.99 -23.74 -5.94
N PHE A 110 -2.92 -22.98 -5.37
CA PHE A 110 -3.70 -23.38 -4.18
C PHE A 110 -4.33 -24.77 -4.31
N PRO A 111 -4.29 -25.64 -3.31
CA PRO A 111 -3.85 -25.37 -1.93
C PRO A 111 -2.35 -25.58 -1.67
N ARG A 112 -1.59 -26.01 -2.67
CA ARG A 112 -0.17 -26.36 -2.50
C ARG A 112 0.73 -25.20 -2.91
N TRP A 113 1.60 -24.77 -2.00
CA TRP A 113 2.61 -23.78 -2.29
C TRP A 113 3.76 -24.37 -3.11
N PRO A 114 4.07 -23.87 -4.34
CA PRO A 114 4.99 -24.54 -5.25
C PRO A 114 6.46 -24.18 -5.02
N LEU A 115 6.76 -23.12 -4.25
CA LEU A 115 8.11 -22.54 -4.16
C LEU A 115 8.91 -22.99 -2.92
N GLY A 116 8.35 -23.91 -2.11
CA GLY A 116 9.02 -24.45 -0.92
C GLY A 116 9.00 -23.52 0.30
N GLY A 117 9.40 -24.05 1.48
CA GLY A 117 9.27 -23.38 2.76
C GLY A 117 10.04 -22.07 2.88
N ILE A 118 11.26 -22.00 2.35
CA ILE A 118 12.08 -20.76 2.41
C ILE A 118 11.37 -19.61 1.70
N ALA A 119 10.79 -19.86 0.52
CA ALA A 119 10.06 -18.83 -0.22
C ALA A 119 8.75 -18.44 0.48
N CYS A 120 8.08 -19.39 1.16
CA CYS A 120 6.92 -19.10 2.00
C CYS A 120 7.29 -18.20 3.18
N ASN A 121 8.36 -18.53 3.92
CA ASN A 121 8.85 -17.70 5.03
C ASN A 121 9.25 -16.30 4.55
N LEU A 122 9.93 -16.20 3.40
CA LEU A 122 10.32 -14.92 2.82
C LEU A 122 9.08 -14.08 2.45
N TRP A 123 8.09 -14.68 1.78
CA TRP A 123 6.86 -13.99 1.42
C TRP A 123 6.13 -13.42 2.63
N ASN A 124 5.93 -14.24 3.68
CA ASN A 124 5.30 -13.80 4.92
C ASN A 124 6.12 -12.70 5.62
N SER A 125 7.44 -12.85 5.67
CA SER A 125 8.34 -11.85 6.26
C SER A 125 8.28 -10.50 5.53
N LEU A 126 8.27 -10.51 4.21
CA LEU A 126 8.13 -9.30 3.39
C LEU A 126 6.77 -8.63 3.58
N PHE A 127 5.70 -9.43 3.67
CA PHE A 127 4.37 -8.91 3.97
C PHE A 127 4.37 -8.11 5.29
N PHE A 128 4.85 -8.70 6.37
CA PHE A 128 4.89 -8.02 7.67
C PHE A 128 5.90 -6.87 7.73
N LEU A 129 7.02 -6.96 7.00
CA LEU A 129 7.96 -5.86 6.87
C LEU A 129 7.26 -4.61 6.36
N PHE A 130 6.59 -4.72 5.21
CA PHE A 130 5.99 -3.55 4.58
C PHE A 130 4.67 -3.14 5.24
N LEU A 131 3.89 -4.08 5.79
CA LEU A 131 2.73 -3.76 6.62
C LEU A 131 3.15 -2.93 7.84
N THR A 132 4.12 -3.41 8.62
CA THR A 132 4.61 -2.71 9.81
C THR A 132 5.18 -1.34 9.44
N ALA A 133 5.96 -1.25 8.36
CA ALA A 133 6.47 0.03 7.86
C ALA A 133 5.33 0.99 7.49
N SER A 134 4.28 0.54 6.80
CA SER A 134 3.13 1.37 6.43
C SER A 134 2.36 1.87 7.65
N VAL A 135 2.06 0.99 8.63
CA VAL A 135 1.37 1.36 9.88
C VAL A 135 2.17 2.40 10.67
N LEU A 136 3.48 2.18 10.85
CA LEU A 136 4.34 3.07 11.61
C LEU A 136 4.61 4.40 10.89
N ASN A 137 4.67 4.42 9.55
CA ASN A 137 4.71 5.67 8.79
C ASN A 137 3.43 6.48 8.99
N LEU A 138 2.25 5.85 8.94
CA LEU A 138 0.97 6.52 9.20
C LEU A 138 0.87 7.03 10.64
N MET A 139 1.37 6.27 11.62
CA MET A 139 1.44 6.73 13.01
C MET A 139 2.39 7.94 13.14
N SER A 140 3.55 7.91 12.49
CA SER A 140 4.51 9.03 12.47
C SER A 140 3.92 10.28 11.83
N ILE A 141 3.19 10.14 10.72
CA ILE A 141 2.41 11.21 10.07
C ILE A 141 1.37 11.78 11.04
N SER A 142 0.68 10.92 11.77
CA SER A 142 -0.37 11.32 12.73
C SER A 142 0.21 12.12 13.90
N ILE A 143 1.37 11.70 14.43
CA ILE A 143 2.11 12.41 15.47
C ILE A 143 2.60 13.78 14.94
N ASP A 144 3.20 13.82 13.76
CA ASP A 144 3.69 15.03 13.13
C ASP A 144 2.55 16.07 12.94
N ARG A 145 1.42 15.63 12.42
CA ARG A 145 0.24 16.50 12.26
C ARG A 145 -0.34 16.96 13.58
N PHE A 146 -0.38 16.10 14.57
CA PHE A 146 -0.80 16.45 15.92
C PHE A 146 0.07 17.58 16.49
N LEU A 147 1.40 17.43 16.42
CA LEU A 147 2.33 18.45 16.90
C LEU A 147 2.17 19.78 16.15
N ALA A 148 2.02 19.74 14.84
CA ALA A 148 1.87 20.94 14.00
C ALA A 148 0.57 21.71 14.29
N VAL A 149 -0.54 21.01 14.56
CA VAL A 149 -1.84 21.63 14.82
C VAL A 149 -2.00 22.05 16.28
N VAL A 150 -1.56 21.22 17.23
CA VAL A 150 -1.79 21.46 18.67
C VAL A 150 -0.74 22.37 19.27
N TYR A 151 0.52 22.27 18.82
CA TYR A 151 1.66 23.05 19.34
C TYR A 151 2.40 23.83 18.25
N PRO A 152 1.71 24.70 17.47
CA PRO A 152 2.27 25.33 16.28
C PRO A 152 3.52 26.18 16.55
N LEU A 153 3.63 26.78 17.76
CA LEU A 153 4.78 27.61 18.16
C LEU A 153 6.01 26.76 18.52
N ARG A 154 5.83 25.54 19.03
CA ARG A 154 6.90 24.64 19.44
C ARG A 154 7.28 23.63 18.36
N TYR A 155 6.44 23.47 17.36
CA TYR A 155 6.62 22.47 16.29
C TYR A 155 7.98 22.56 15.63
N ASN A 156 8.42 23.75 15.21
CA ASN A 156 9.71 23.94 14.54
C ASN A 156 10.92 23.71 15.47
N ALA A 157 10.74 23.81 16.78
CA ALA A 157 11.80 23.49 17.75
C ALA A 157 11.90 21.98 18.02
N TRP A 158 10.78 21.26 17.96
CA TRP A 158 10.73 19.82 18.22
C TRP A 158 10.99 18.99 16.96
N MET A 159 10.31 19.32 15.85
CA MET A 159 10.48 18.60 14.59
C MET A 159 11.69 19.14 13.84
N THR A 160 12.81 18.48 14.00
CA THR A 160 14.09 18.81 13.34
C THR A 160 14.34 17.84 12.18
N PRO A 161 15.21 18.21 11.20
CA PRO A 161 15.61 17.30 10.13
C PRO A 161 16.21 15.98 10.66
N THR A 162 16.97 16.07 11.75
CA THR A 162 17.61 14.91 12.38
C THR A 162 16.57 13.99 13.00
N LEU A 163 15.60 14.53 13.76
CA LEU A 163 14.52 13.76 14.36
C LEU A 163 13.66 13.08 13.27
N ASN A 164 13.32 13.81 12.20
CA ASN A 164 12.54 13.26 11.09
C ASN A 164 13.24 12.04 10.45
N LYS A 165 14.55 12.17 10.14
CA LYS A 165 15.35 11.05 9.61
C LYS A 165 15.45 9.90 10.60
N PHE A 166 15.65 10.19 11.89
CA PHE A 166 15.70 9.17 12.93
C PHE A 166 14.37 8.40 13.05
N MET A 167 13.25 9.10 13.00
CA MET A 167 11.91 8.46 13.03
C MET A 167 11.72 7.52 11.84
N ILE A 168 12.07 7.96 10.62
CA ILE A 168 11.97 7.10 9.43
C ILE A 168 12.92 5.88 9.55
N ALA A 169 14.16 6.10 9.98
CA ALA A 169 15.10 5.00 10.16
C ALA A 169 14.61 3.99 11.20
N SER A 170 14.05 4.46 12.34
CA SER A 170 13.48 3.57 13.36
C SER A 170 12.27 2.78 12.86
N VAL A 171 11.42 3.35 12.01
CA VAL A 171 10.33 2.63 11.34
C VAL A 171 10.88 1.44 10.55
N TRP A 172 11.86 1.67 9.67
CA TRP A 172 12.42 0.61 8.84
C TRP A 172 13.21 -0.44 9.62
N VAL A 173 14.01 -0.01 10.62
CA VAL A 173 14.77 -0.93 11.48
C VAL A 173 13.82 -1.83 12.28
N TYR A 174 12.79 -1.27 12.91
CA TYR A 174 11.80 -2.05 13.64
C TYR A 174 11.05 -3.02 12.73
N SER A 175 10.59 -2.56 11.56
CA SER A 175 9.90 -3.40 10.59
C SER A 175 10.78 -4.55 10.09
N PHE A 176 12.07 -4.29 9.88
CA PHE A 176 13.05 -5.31 9.51
C PHE A 176 13.26 -6.35 10.62
N ILE A 177 13.34 -5.92 11.88
CA ILE A 177 13.45 -6.85 13.03
C ILE A 177 12.22 -7.77 13.07
N ILE A 178 11.01 -7.23 12.91
CA ILE A 178 9.78 -8.04 12.86
C ILE A 178 9.84 -9.05 11.71
N ALA A 179 10.27 -8.63 10.52
CA ALA A 179 10.41 -9.53 9.36
C ALA A 179 11.41 -10.67 9.62
N VAL A 180 12.56 -10.35 10.21
CA VAL A 180 13.57 -11.36 10.57
C VAL A 180 13.02 -12.35 11.61
N LEU A 181 12.31 -11.86 12.62
CA LEU A 181 11.68 -12.74 13.61
C LEU A 181 10.67 -13.68 12.97
N ILE A 182 9.81 -13.17 12.07
CA ILE A 182 8.84 -14.00 11.33
C ILE A 182 9.56 -15.04 10.48
N PHE A 183 10.63 -14.65 9.75
CA PHE A 183 11.36 -15.58 8.89
C PHE A 183 11.87 -16.81 9.64
N PHE A 184 12.35 -16.64 10.87
CA PHE A 184 12.93 -17.72 11.68
C PHE A 184 11.93 -18.41 12.61
N LEU A 185 10.83 -17.75 13.00
CA LEU A 185 9.84 -18.29 13.90
C LEU A 185 8.64 -18.92 13.19
N LEU A 186 8.49 -18.71 11.88
CA LEU A 186 7.42 -19.32 11.10
C LEU A 186 7.76 -20.81 10.88
N GLU A 187 6.95 -21.68 11.48
CA GLU A 187 7.08 -23.11 11.35
C GLU A 187 6.45 -23.58 10.03
N GLN A 188 7.15 -24.45 9.32
CA GLN A 188 6.64 -25.00 8.07
C GLN A 188 6.42 -26.52 8.24
N PRO A 189 5.22 -27.01 7.94
CA PRO A 189 4.91 -28.43 8.07
C PRO A 189 5.68 -29.27 7.02
N GLU A 190 6.00 -30.51 7.39
CA GLU A 190 6.76 -31.44 6.55
C GLU A 190 5.95 -31.98 5.36
N ASP A 191 4.62 -31.87 5.41
CA ASP A 191 3.70 -32.40 4.39
C ASP A 191 3.57 -31.53 3.13
N GLY A 192 4.28 -30.42 3.05
CA GLY A 192 4.29 -29.51 1.90
C GLY A 192 3.05 -28.60 1.78
N VAL A 193 2.16 -28.62 2.76
CA VAL A 193 1.08 -27.65 2.88
C VAL A 193 1.57 -26.45 3.67
N TYR A 194 2.24 -25.55 2.99
CA TYR A 194 2.86 -24.37 3.60
C TYR A 194 1.80 -23.32 3.96
N GLY A 195 1.97 -22.70 5.13
CA GLY A 195 1.05 -21.72 5.66
C GLY A 195 1.71 -20.71 6.59
N PHE A 196 0.88 -19.95 7.29
CA PHE A 196 1.31 -19.02 8.30
C PHE A 196 1.07 -19.64 9.68
N ASP A 197 2.04 -20.42 10.16
CA ASP A 197 2.00 -21.07 11.48
C ASP A 197 3.00 -20.41 12.43
N LEU A 198 2.48 -19.60 13.35
CA LEU A 198 3.25 -18.89 14.37
C LEU A 198 2.70 -19.22 15.74
N HIS A 199 3.60 -19.27 16.72
CA HIS A 199 3.19 -19.42 18.11
C HIS A 199 2.12 -18.37 18.48
N PRO A 200 0.96 -18.77 19.07
CA PRO A 200 -0.20 -17.88 19.28
C PRO A 200 0.11 -16.57 20.00
N VAL A 201 1.03 -16.60 20.98
CA VAL A 201 1.43 -15.38 21.72
C VAL A 201 2.12 -14.37 20.80
N PHE A 202 3.00 -14.85 19.91
CA PHE A 202 3.69 -13.97 18.96
C PHE A 202 2.74 -13.47 17.88
N HIS A 203 1.83 -14.32 17.40
CA HIS A 203 0.76 -13.90 16.47
C HIS A 203 -0.14 -12.83 17.10
N GLY A 204 -0.59 -13.03 18.36
CA GLY A 204 -1.33 -12.01 19.10
C GLY A 204 -0.57 -10.70 19.28
N PHE A 205 0.76 -10.77 19.52
CA PHE A 205 1.61 -9.58 19.54
C PHE A 205 1.65 -8.85 18.20
N LEU A 206 1.71 -9.56 17.06
CA LEU A 206 1.67 -8.94 15.74
C LEU A 206 0.35 -8.21 15.49
N ILE A 207 -0.79 -8.81 15.81
CA ILE A 207 -2.10 -8.20 15.66
C ILE A 207 -2.25 -7.00 16.61
N ILE A 208 -2.09 -7.22 17.90
CA ILE A 208 -2.39 -6.20 18.91
C ILE A 208 -1.32 -5.12 18.93
N GLY A 209 -0.05 -5.50 18.96
CA GLY A 209 1.08 -4.56 19.12
C GLY A 209 1.41 -3.78 17.85
N ASN A 210 1.40 -4.43 16.68
CA ASN A 210 1.79 -3.77 15.42
C ASN A 210 0.64 -3.15 14.65
N VAL A 211 -0.62 -3.54 14.90
CA VAL A 211 -1.77 -3.02 14.15
C VAL A 211 -2.76 -2.30 15.06
N ILE A 212 -3.37 -2.99 16.01
CA ILE A 212 -4.46 -2.42 16.82
C ILE A 212 -3.98 -1.27 17.71
N PHE A 213 -2.84 -1.42 18.39
CA PHE A 213 -2.29 -0.35 19.24
C PHE A 213 -1.96 0.93 18.45
N PRO A 214 -1.22 0.89 17.34
CA PRO A 214 -1.06 2.07 16.48
C PRO A 214 -2.37 2.67 15.99
N PHE A 215 -3.38 1.86 15.65
CA PHE A 215 -4.70 2.35 15.25
C PHE A 215 -5.36 3.16 16.37
N CYS A 216 -5.36 2.64 17.59
CA CYS A 216 -5.90 3.34 18.75
C CYS A 216 -5.17 4.68 18.98
N VAL A 217 -3.84 4.70 18.86
CA VAL A 217 -3.05 5.93 18.97
C VAL A 217 -3.43 6.93 17.88
N MET A 218 -3.49 6.52 16.62
CA MET A 218 -3.86 7.39 15.49
C MET A 218 -5.27 7.97 15.67
N ILE A 219 -6.25 7.15 16.02
CA ILE A 219 -7.63 7.59 16.27
C ILE A 219 -7.67 8.61 17.39
N GLY A 220 -6.95 8.38 18.50
CA GLY A 220 -6.85 9.30 19.63
C GLY A 220 -6.23 10.64 19.25
N LEU A 221 -5.17 10.65 18.43
CA LEU A 221 -4.53 11.86 17.93
C LEU A 221 -5.46 12.66 17.01
N TYR A 222 -6.12 12.00 16.05
CA TYR A 222 -7.07 12.67 15.16
C TYR A 222 -8.32 13.17 15.87
N TYR A 223 -8.80 12.48 16.90
CA TYR A 223 -9.87 12.97 17.76
C TYR A 223 -9.48 14.28 18.46
N LYS A 224 -8.26 14.37 19.01
CA LYS A 224 -7.76 15.61 19.62
C LYS A 224 -7.62 16.74 18.59
N ILE A 225 -7.07 16.46 17.40
CA ILE A 225 -6.99 17.43 16.30
C ILE A 225 -8.40 17.97 15.96
N TYR A 226 -9.38 17.08 15.79
CA TYR A 226 -10.76 17.45 15.51
C TYR A 226 -11.37 18.36 16.59
N ARG A 227 -11.16 18.02 17.88
CA ARG A 227 -11.64 18.82 19.00
C ARG A 227 -11.09 20.25 18.98
N ILE A 228 -9.80 20.41 18.72
CA ILE A 228 -9.12 21.70 18.62
C ILE A 228 -9.61 22.49 17.41
N ALA A 229 -9.72 21.86 16.25
CA ALA A 229 -10.24 22.45 15.04
C ALA A 229 -11.65 23.03 15.24
N LYS A 230 -12.54 22.25 15.85
CA LYS A 230 -13.92 22.67 16.18
C LYS A 230 -13.93 23.86 17.15
N GLY A 231 -13.05 23.87 18.15
CA GLY A 231 -12.92 24.98 19.11
C GLY A 231 -12.46 26.29 18.43
N HIS A 232 -11.47 26.19 17.53
CA HIS A 232 -11.01 27.35 16.76
C HIS A 232 -12.09 27.90 15.81
N ALA A 233 -12.80 27.01 15.10
CA ALA A 233 -13.89 27.41 14.21
C ALA A 233 -15.00 28.18 14.98
N ARG A 234 -15.38 27.67 16.16
CA ARG A 234 -16.38 28.33 17.02
C ARG A 234 -15.91 29.71 17.50
N ARG A 235 -14.65 29.83 17.94
CA ARG A 235 -14.07 31.12 18.36
C ARG A 235 -14.01 32.11 17.21
N SER A 236 -13.62 31.73 16.02
CA SER A 236 -13.58 32.55 14.82
C SER A 236 -14.96 33.11 14.46
N LEU A 237 -16.02 32.31 14.58
CA LEU A 237 -17.40 32.76 14.36
C LEU A 237 -17.84 33.78 15.40
N LEU A 238 -17.51 33.61 16.68
CA LEU A 238 -17.84 34.53 17.76
C LEU A 238 -17.10 35.87 17.61
N VAL A 239 -15.83 35.85 17.20
CA VAL A 239 -15.06 37.09 16.96
C VAL A 239 -15.60 37.83 15.73
N MET A 240 -16.01 37.10 14.65
CA MET A 240 -16.58 37.73 13.46
C MET A 240 -17.94 38.42 13.73
N SER A 241 -18.67 37.95 14.74
CA SER A 241 -19.94 38.56 15.14
C SER A 241 -19.78 39.79 16.07
N SER A 242 -18.60 40.00 16.65
CA SER A 242 -18.37 41.03 17.68
C SER A 242 -17.47 42.21 17.27
N THR A 243 -16.79 42.16 16.11
CA THR A 243 -15.86 43.24 15.71
C THR A 243 -15.92 43.56 14.23
N VAL A 244 -16.35 44.80 13.94
CA VAL A 244 -16.34 45.37 12.58
C VAL A 244 -14.99 46.04 12.26
N ASP A 245 -14.07 46.22 13.21
CA ASP A 245 -12.81 46.95 12.95
C ASP A 245 -11.58 46.35 13.63
N SER A 246 -10.48 46.36 12.89
CA SER A 246 -9.07 46.14 13.26
C SER A 246 -8.60 44.69 13.50
N SER A 247 -8.54 43.87 12.46
CA SER A 247 -7.65 42.71 12.45
C SER A 247 -6.26 43.13 11.96
N SER A 248 -5.26 43.15 12.86
CA SER A 248 -3.85 43.35 12.51
C SER A 248 -3.38 42.33 11.46
N SER A 249 -2.52 42.74 10.51
CA SER A 249 -1.98 41.90 9.46
C SER A 249 -1.28 40.61 10.00
N ALA A 250 -0.71 40.69 11.19
CA ALA A 250 -0.10 39.55 11.89
C ALA A 250 -1.13 38.43 12.26
N GLY A 251 -2.32 38.81 12.70
CA GLY A 251 -3.40 37.87 13.03
C GLY A 251 -3.92 37.14 11.79
N LYS A 252 -4.00 37.82 10.63
CA LYS A 252 -4.42 37.22 9.36
C LYS A 252 -3.39 36.19 8.83
N VAL A 253 -2.09 36.45 9.00
CA VAL A 253 -1.00 35.52 8.58
C VAL A 253 -1.02 34.27 9.46
N SER A 254 -1.15 34.42 10.78
CA SER A 254 -1.23 33.27 11.71
C SER A 254 -2.45 32.38 11.43
N GLY A 255 -3.61 32.98 11.17
CA GLY A 255 -4.83 32.26 10.83
C GLY A 255 -4.73 31.47 9.52
N ARG A 256 -4.08 32.04 8.49
CA ARG A 256 -3.84 31.32 7.21
C ARG A 256 -2.92 30.12 7.38
N LYS A 257 -1.85 30.23 8.18
CA LYS A 257 -0.93 29.12 8.47
C LYS A 257 -1.67 27.99 9.18
N PHE A 258 -2.44 28.30 10.23
CA PHE A 258 -3.23 27.32 10.97
C PHE A 258 -4.27 26.62 10.06
N ALA A 259 -4.97 27.35 9.21
CA ALA A 259 -5.95 26.78 8.28
C ALA A 259 -5.28 25.81 7.27
N ARG A 260 -4.05 26.10 6.82
CA ARG A 260 -3.26 25.22 5.95
C ARG A 260 -2.88 23.93 6.66
N GLU A 261 -2.34 24.02 7.89
CA GLU A 261 -1.98 22.83 8.69
C GLU A 261 -3.20 21.94 8.97
N LEU A 262 -4.34 22.57 9.29
CA LEU A 262 -5.59 21.85 9.52
C LEU A 262 -6.10 21.14 8.25
N LYS A 263 -5.95 21.76 7.09
CA LYS A 263 -6.32 21.14 5.81
C LYS A 263 -5.44 19.94 5.50
N LEU A 264 -4.13 20.04 5.73
CA LEU A 264 -3.20 18.92 5.58
C LEU A 264 -3.54 17.80 6.57
N ALA A 265 -3.78 18.12 7.85
CA ALA A 265 -4.18 17.15 8.84
C ALA A 265 -5.50 16.44 8.46
N LYS A 266 -6.48 17.15 7.88
CA LYS A 266 -7.72 16.54 7.37
C LYS A 266 -7.45 15.54 6.24
N THR A 267 -6.62 15.89 5.25
CA THR A 267 -6.24 14.99 4.15
C THR A 267 -5.60 13.72 4.68
N LEU A 268 -4.62 13.86 5.56
CA LEU A 268 -3.90 12.72 6.13
C LEU A 268 -4.79 11.89 7.08
N GLY A 269 -5.75 12.52 7.76
CA GLY A 269 -6.78 11.83 8.54
C GLY A 269 -7.69 10.96 7.68
N ILE A 270 -7.98 11.36 6.45
CA ILE A 270 -8.73 10.53 5.49
C ILE A 270 -7.89 9.32 5.08
N VAL A 271 -6.58 9.48 4.84
CA VAL A 271 -5.67 8.36 4.54
C VAL A 271 -5.68 7.34 5.67
N VAL A 272 -5.51 7.80 6.93
CA VAL A 272 -5.57 6.91 8.10
C VAL A 272 -6.92 6.21 8.23
N LEU A 273 -8.02 6.93 8.00
CA LEU A 273 -9.36 6.35 8.06
C LEU A 273 -9.54 5.26 6.98
N CYS A 274 -9.12 5.52 5.75
CA CYS A 274 -9.15 4.53 4.67
C CYS A 274 -8.32 3.29 5.03
N PHE A 275 -7.12 3.50 5.60
CA PHE A 275 -6.26 2.42 6.05
C PHE A 275 -6.95 1.56 7.12
N VAL A 276 -7.52 2.17 8.16
CA VAL A 276 -8.24 1.45 9.23
C VAL A 276 -9.44 0.68 8.65
N ILE A 277 -10.23 1.28 7.77
CA ILE A 277 -11.39 0.63 7.15
C ILE A 277 -10.95 -0.58 6.32
N CYS A 278 -9.84 -0.49 5.60
CA CYS A 278 -9.33 -1.59 4.78
C CYS A 278 -8.77 -2.74 5.64
N TRP A 279 -8.10 -2.46 6.74
CA TRP A 279 -7.41 -3.46 7.55
C TRP A 279 -8.26 -4.07 8.66
N LEU A 280 -9.15 -3.28 9.29
CA LEU A 280 -9.91 -3.72 10.46
C LEU A 280 -10.74 -5.00 10.23
N PRO A 281 -11.42 -5.19 9.10
CA PRO A 281 -12.16 -6.44 8.85
C PRO A 281 -11.25 -7.68 8.84
N PHE A 282 -10.08 -7.58 8.21
CA PHE A 282 -9.08 -8.65 8.18
C PHE A 282 -8.56 -8.98 9.58
N GLU A 283 -8.21 -7.98 10.38
CA GLU A 283 -7.74 -8.18 11.76
C GLU A 283 -8.81 -8.79 12.66
N ILE A 284 -10.09 -8.45 12.47
CA ILE A 284 -11.20 -9.06 13.23
C ILE A 284 -11.26 -10.56 12.95
N ILE A 285 -11.18 -10.97 11.69
CA ILE A 285 -11.21 -12.39 11.31
C ILE A 285 -9.98 -13.12 11.87
N ASN A 286 -8.80 -12.52 11.79
CA ASN A 286 -7.58 -13.08 12.36
C ASN A 286 -7.69 -13.29 13.89
N ILE A 287 -8.26 -12.34 14.62
CA ILE A 287 -8.51 -12.46 16.05
C ILE A 287 -9.51 -13.57 16.33
N MET A 288 -10.59 -13.67 15.56
CA MET A 288 -11.59 -14.75 15.72
C MET A 288 -10.95 -16.12 15.55
N ILE A 289 -10.14 -16.30 14.51
CA ILE A 289 -9.41 -17.56 14.25
C ILE A 289 -8.39 -17.84 15.36
N LEU A 290 -7.70 -16.83 15.86
CA LEU A 290 -6.70 -16.96 16.91
C LEU A 290 -7.33 -17.38 18.25
N VAL A 291 -8.52 -16.87 18.59
CA VAL A 291 -9.22 -17.14 19.86
C VAL A 291 -9.93 -18.50 19.83
N ASP A 292 -10.61 -18.82 18.75
CA ASP A 292 -11.30 -20.08 18.58
C ASP A 292 -11.02 -20.68 17.21
N GLU A 293 -10.15 -21.63 17.24
CA GLU A 293 -9.81 -22.37 16.05
C GLU A 293 -11.00 -23.15 15.46
N GLY A 294 -12.02 -23.54 16.20
CA GLY A 294 -13.22 -24.22 15.68
C GLY A 294 -14.06 -23.39 14.71
N VAL A 295 -13.87 -22.06 14.66
CA VAL A 295 -14.60 -21.15 13.77
C VAL A 295 -14.17 -21.28 12.29
N ALA A 296 -12.98 -21.83 12.01
CA ALA A 296 -12.50 -21.96 10.64
C ALA A 296 -13.37 -22.95 9.84
N ASN A 297 -14.12 -22.42 8.89
CA ASN A 297 -14.92 -23.11 7.90
C ASN A 297 -14.81 -22.37 6.56
N CYS A 298 -15.38 -22.94 5.49
CA CYS A 298 -15.31 -22.37 4.15
C CYS A 298 -15.74 -20.88 4.09
N ASN A 299 -16.78 -20.48 4.81
CA ASN A 299 -17.25 -19.09 4.80
C ASN A 299 -16.25 -18.15 5.45
N VAL A 300 -15.58 -18.59 6.52
CA VAL A 300 -14.53 -17.80 7.20
C VAL A 300 -13.29 -17.69 6.31
N GLU A 301 -12.93 -18.74 5.58
CA GLU A 301 -11.80 -18.69 4.62
C GLU A 301 -12.08 -17.72 3.46
N ILE A 302 -13.29 -17.74 2.92
CA ILE A 302 -13.70 -16.76 1.91
C ILE A 302 -13.66 -15.35 2.48
N ALA A 303 -14.19 -15.14 3.68
CA ALA A 303 -14.21 -13.84 4.32
C ALA A 303 -12.78 -13.34 4.63
N ASP A 304 -11.88 -14.21 5.12
CA ASP A 304 -10.46 -13.90 5.34
C ASP A 304 -9.78 -13.44 4.04
N THR A 305 -9.99 -14.18 2.96
CA THR A 305 -9.45 -13.84 1.65
C THR A 305 -9.96 -12.51 1.13
N VAL A 306 -11.27 -12.29 1.15
CA VAL A 306 -11.89 -11.04 0.67
C VAL A 306 -11.43 -9.85 1.49
N THR A 307 -11.32 -10.02 2.81
CA THR A 307 -10.85 -8.95 3.69
C THR A 307 -9.33 -8.70 3.57
N CYS A 308 -8.54 -9.74 3.26
CA CYS A 308 -7.12 -9.59 2.90
C CYS A 308 -6.96 -8.78 1.59
N TRP A 309 -7.77 -9.06 0.57
CA TRP A 309 -7.78 -8.25 -0.66
C TRP A 309 -8.21 -6.81 -0.40
N LEU A 310 -9.20 -6.60 0.46
CA LEU A 310 -9.59 -5.25 0.91
C LEU A 310 -8.42 -4.56 1.63
N ALA A 311 -7.68 -5.29 2.47
CA ALA A 311 -6.49 -4.76 3.13
C ALA A 311 -5.44 -4.30 2.12
N TYR A 312 -5.17 -5.06 1.05
CA TYR A 312 -4.23 -4.64 -0.01
C TYR A 312 -4.68 -3.39 -0.78
N MET A 313 -5.99 -3.12 -0.87
CA MET A 313 -6.48 -1.90 -1.54
C MET A 313 -5.93 -0.62 -0.95
N HIS A 314 -5.55 -0.60 0.35
CA HIS A 314 -5.02 0.61 0.99
C HIS A 314 -3.85 1.23 0.22
N CYS A 315 -2.95 0.40 -0.35
CA CYS A 315 -1.79 0.85 -1.13
C CYS A 315 -2.20 1.69 -2.35
N SER A 316 -3.31 1.33 -3.00
CA SER A 316 -3.84 2.05 -4.17
C SER A 316 -4.63 3.30 -3.78
N LEU A 317 -5.19 3.35 -2.56
CA LEU A 317 -6.03 4.46 -2.11
C LEU A 317 -5.22 5.70 -1.72
N ASN A 318 -3.98 5.53 -1.22
CA ASN A 318 -3.13 6.65 -0.77
C ASN A 318 -2.95 7.73 -1.83
N PRO A 319 -2.50 7.43 -3.07
CA PRO A 319 -2.39 8.43 -4.13
C PRO A 319 -3.72 9.07 -4.54
N VAL A 320 -4.82 8.30 -4.50
CA VAL A 320 -6.17 8.79 -4.84
C VAL A 320 -6.63 9.82 -3.81
N VAL A 321 -6.44 9.53 -2.51
CA VAL A 321 -6.78 10.49 -1.44
C VAL A 321 -5.96 11.78 -1.58
N TYR A 322 -4.66 11.69 -1.91
CA TYR A 322 -3.83 12.88 -2.15
C TYR A 322 -4.33 13.68 -3.36
N ALA A 323 -4.68 13.02 -4.46
CA ALA A 323 -5.22 13.67 -5.66
C ALA A 323 -6.56 14.37 -5.40
N LEU A 324 -7.44 13.79 -4.58
CA LEU A 324 -8.76 14.34 -4.29
C LEU A 324 -8.70 15.44 -3.22
N SER A 325 -7.88 15.27 -2.19
CA SER A 325 -7.93 16.10 -0.98
C SER A 325 -6.85 17.19 -0.92
N SER A 326 -5.67 16.99 -1.57
CA SER A 326 -4.56 17.95 -1.58
C SER A 326 -4.46 18.70 -2.91
N PRO A 327 -4.66 20.03 -2.93
CA PRO A 327 -4.47 20.86 -4.13
C PRO A 327 -3.01 20.86 -4.61
N GLU A 328 -2.06 20.73 -3.69
CA GLU A 328 -0.62 20.67 -3.96
C GLU A 328 -0.28 19.42 -4.77
N TYR A 329 -0.71 18.24 -4.33
CA TYR A 329 -0.53 16.97 -5.06
C TYR A 329 -1.28 16.98 -6.39
N ARG A 330 -2.53 17.47 -6.40
CA ARG A 330 -3.30 17.58 -7.65
C ARG A 330 -2.58 18.43 -8.70
N ARG A 331 -1.97 19.54 -8.30
CA ARG A 331 -1.18 20.40 -9.18
C ARG A 331 0.07 19.68 -9.66
N ALA A 332 0.78 18.96 -8.78
CA ALA A 332 1.96 18.19 -9.11
C ALA A 332 1.64 17.07 -10.11
N PHE A 333 0.60 16.28 -9.87
CA PHE A 333 0.16 15.19 -10.74
C PHE A 333 -0.25 15.69 -12.12
N LYS A 334 -1.03 16.78 -12.18
CA LYS A 334 -1.37 17.42 -13.48
C LYS A 334 -0.13 17.83 -14.26
N LYS A 335 0.86 18.46 -13.62
CA LYS A 335 2.10 18.85 -14.27
C LYS A 335 2.89 17.64 -14.79
N LEU A 336 3.01 16.57 -13.98
CA LEU A 336 3.75 15.36 -14.39
C LEU A 336 3.10 14.64 -15.56
N LEU A 337 1.77 14.53 -15.55
CA LEU A 337 1.02 13.89 -16.63
C LEU A 337 1.03 14.73 -17.93
N LEU A 338 0.89 16.06 -17.82
CA LEU A 338 0.93 16.96 -18.98
C LEU A 338 2.33 17.02 -19.61
N ILE A 339 3.41 17.07 -18.82
CA ILE A 339 4.78 17.03 -19.33
C ILE A 339 5.02 15.73 -20.12
N LYS A 340 4.51 14.59 -19.62
CA LYS A 340 4.64 13.31 -20.32
C LYS A 340 3.88 13.29 -21.65
N MET A 341 2.71 13.91 -21.72
CA MET A 341 1.93 14.02 -22.95
C MET A 341 2.60 14.93 -23.98
N GLN A 342 3.18 16.07 -23.56
CA GLN A 342 3.94 16.96 -24.46
C GLN A 342 5.22 16.30 -24.98
N GLY A 343 5.99 15.66 -24.13
CA GLY A 343 7.20 14.93 -24.54
C GLY A 343 6.92 13.78 -25.51
N SER A 344 5.78 13.10 -25.39
CA SER A 344 5.34 12.06 -26.35
C SER A 344 4.96 12.67 -27.70
N ALA A 345 4.26 13.81 -27.70
CA ALA A 345 3.88 14.52 -28.91
C ALA A 345 5.11 15.09 -29.66
N ASP A 346 6.11 15.60 -28.93
CA ASP A 346 7.35 16.10 -29.49
C ASP A 346 8.20 15.00 -30.14
N VAL A 347 8.25 13.80 -29.53
CA VAL A 347 8.95 12.63 -30.08
C VAL A 347 8.24 12.14 -31.35
N GLU A 348 6.93 12.13 -31.39
CA GLU A 348 6.13 11.72 -32.52
C GLU A 348 6.26 12.74 -33.68
N ALA A 349 6.27 14.04 -33.38
CA ALA A 349 6.51 15.10 -34.35
C ALA A 349 7.93 15.06 -34.96
N VAL A 350 8.95 14.76 -34.15
CA VAL A 350 10.34 14.58 -34.64
C VAL A 350 10.44 13.33 -35.52
N GLY A 351 9.75 12.24 -35.16
CA GLY A 351 9.68 11.01 -35.96
C GLY A 351 9.05 11.25 -37.35
N LEU A 352 7.94 11.98 -37.38
CA LEU A 352 7.25 12.33 -38.63
C LEU A 352 8.10 13.28 -39.53
N ASN A 353 8.77 14.28 -38.95
CA ASN A 353 9.68 15.15 -39.67
C ASN A 353 10.92 14.42 -40.23
N SER A 354 11.43 13.44 -39.51
CA SER A 354 12.54 12.60 -39.97
C SER A 354 12.14 11.72 -41.15
N GLN A 355 10.93 11.17 -41.17
CA GLN A 355 10.41 10.39 -42.31
C GLN A 355 10.11 11.26 -43.52
N SER A 356 9.57 12.47 -43.34
CA SER A 356 9.32 13.41 -44.45
C SER A 356 10.62 13.87 -45.11
N ASN A 357 11.64 14.20 -44.33
CA ASN A 357 12.96 14.60 -44.85
C ASN A 357 13.66 13.44 -45.58
N THR A 358 13.48 12.21 -45.15
CA THR A 358 14.03 11.04 -45.82
C THR A 358 13.33 10.79 -47.16
N ALA A 359 12.00 10.92 -47.20
CA ALA A 359 11.21 10.80 -48.43
C ALA A 359 11.55 11.90 -49.47
N GLU A 360 11.75 13.14 -48.99
CA GLU A 360 12.13 14.28 -49.88
C GLU A 360 13.54 14.10 -50.43
N ASN A 361 14.50 13.62 -49.65
CA ASN A 361 15.86 13.32 -50.10
C ASN A 361 15.90 12.15 -51.09
N VAL A 362 15.06 11.12 -50.91
CA VAL A 362 14.93 10.02 -51.86
C VAL A 362 14.31 10.51 -53.20
N ALA A 363 13.30 11.37 -53.13
CA ALA A 363 12.69 11.97 -54.33
C ALA A 363 13.68 12.87 -55.11
N LYS A 364 14.49 13.70 -54.43
CA LYS A 364 15.54 14.52 -55.04
C LYS A 364 16.65 13.66 -55.67
N SER A 365 17.05 12.56 -55.05
CA SER A 365 18.05 11.66 -55.60
C SER A 365 17.55 10.88 -56.83
N ALA A 366 16.25 10.56 -56.88
CA ALA A 366 15.61 9.94 -58.05
C ALA A 366 15.51 10.91 -59.22
N SER A 367 15.15 12.20 -58.98
CA SER A 367 15.13 13.26 -60.01
C SER A 367 16.52 13.51 -60.62
N TYR A 368 17.58 13.52 -59.78
CA TYR A 368 18.95 13.70 -60.24
C TYR A 368 19.45 12.55 -61.13
N ARG A 369 18.98 11.32 -60.90
CA ARG A 369 19.29 10.15 -61.74
C ARG A 369 18.55 10.18 -63.08
N SER A 370 17.33 10.70 -63.14
CA SER A 370 16.58 10.81 -64.41
C SER A 370 17.18 11.87 -65.35
N ASP A 371 17.71 12.97 -64.81
CA ASP A 371 18.37 14.02 -65.59
C ASP A 371 19.73 13.57 -66.17
N GLN A 372 20.47 12.73 -65.47
CA GLN A 372 21.73 12.15 -65.95
C GLN A 372 21.54 11.09 -67.02
N SER A 373 20.40 10.38 -67.03
CA SER A 373 20.09 9.41 -68.13
C SER A 373 19.59 10.07 -69.42
N ALA A 374 19.06 11.29 -69.34
CA ALA A 374 18.61 12.06 -70.52
C ALA A 374 19.76 12.72 -71.31
N THR A 375 20.93 12.92 -70.68
CA THR A 375 22.06 13.58 -71.34
C THR A 375 23.05 12.59 -71.95
N VAL A 376 22.84 11.28 -71.91
CA VAL A 376 23.75 10.24 -72.48
C VAL A 376 23.23 9.70 -73.83
N THR A 377 22.07 10.15 -74.38
CA THR A 377 21.49 9.66 -75.64
C THR A 377 21.63 10.62 -76.85
N ASP A 378 22.37 11.72 -76.70
CA ASP A 378 22.70 12.63 -77.79
C ASP A 378 24.21 12.82 -77.89
N ASN A 379 24.92 11.76 -78.38
CA ASN A 379 26.20 11.83 -79.11
C ASN A 379 26.44 10.56 -79.94
#